data_f18cb0f5b848d81274ef88245102ae4b
#
_entry.id   f18cb0f5b848d81274ef88245102ae4b
#
_cell.length_a   1.000
_cell.length_b   1.000
_cell.length_c   1.000
_cell.angle_alpha   90.00
_cell.angle_beta   90.00
_cell.angle_gamma   90.00
#
_symmetry.space_group_name_H-M   'P 1'
#
loop_
_entity.id
_entity.type
_entity.pdbx_description
1 polymer ?
#
loop_
_entity_poly.entity_id
_entity_poly.type
_entity_poly.pdbx_seq_one_letter_code
_entity_poly.pdbx_strand_id
1 'polypeptide(L)'
;MKKIFLVYGHYNEKSFNAAIRDTFIKTATENGNKVDCVDLYKENFNPVFAGEKPDNEVLDHRKRIENSDTIVLIAPIWNFRMPAILEGWIDKVLAPPWAFSFKKLFGNYGYPVGNLKGKKAIVFCTYGSTICYKNYLFKYANKKITKRCI
;
A
#
# COMPACT_ATOMS: atom_id res chain seq x y z
N MET A 1 -12.48 18.62 2.59
CA MET A 1 -12.01 17.61 3.55
C MET A 1 -11.90 16.27 2.83
N LYS A 2 -10.70 15.67 2.78
CA LYS A 2 -10.45 14.33 2.22
C LYS A 2 -10.29 13.33 3.35
N LYS A 3 -10.72 12.09 3.09
CA LYS A 3 -10.49 10.96 4.00
C LYS A 3 -9.29 10.18 3.46
N ILE A 4 -8.30 9.95 4.29
CA ILE A 4 -7.04 9.31 3.91
C ILE A 4 -6.86 8.07 4.77
N PHE A 5 -6.66 6.92 4.14
CA PHE A 5 -6.24 5.70 4.81
C PHE A 5 -4.74 5.51 4.59
N LEU A 6 -3.97 5.57 5.68
CA LEU A 6 -2.51 5.46 5.66
C LEU A 6 -2.07 4.13 6.24
N VAL A 7 -1.28 3.39 5.49
CA VAL A 7 -0.68 2.12 5.90
C VAL A 7 0.81 2.30 6.07
N TYR A 8 1.30 2.05 7.27
CA TYR A 8 2.69 2.20 7.66
C TYR A 8 3.35 0.83 7.85
N GLY A 9 4.45 0.60 7.14
CA GLY A 9 5.15 -0.68 7.11
C GLY A 9 6.61 -0.58 7.54
N HIS A 10 6.91 -0.07 8.76
CA HIS A 10 8.26 -0.07 9.32
C HIS A 10 8.24 -0.35 10.82
N TYR A 11 9.14 -1.23 11.30
CA TYR A 11 9.17 -1.68 12.70
C TYR A 11 9.72 -0.64 13.69
N ASN A 12 10.54 0.31 13.23
CA ASN A 12 11.25 1.25 14.08
C ASN A 12 10.58 2.63 14.07
N GLU A 13 10.02 3.01 15.21
CA GLU A 13 9.38 4.31 15.45
C GLU A 13 10.32 5.52 15.38
N LYS A 14 11.63 5.30 15.47
CA LYS A 14 12.66 6.34 15.35
C LYS A 14 13.29 6.38 13.96
N SER A 15 12.61 5.80 12.97
CA SER A 15 13.09 5.74 11.59
C SER A 15 12.73 7.00 10.79
N PHE A 16 13.42 7.20 9.67
CA PHE A 16 13.05 8.25 8.71
C PHE A 16 11.63 8.04 8.15
N ASN A 17 11.20 6.79 8.00
CA ASN A 17 9.83 6.48 7.61
C ASN A 17 8.80 6.92 8.65
N ALA A 18 9.12 6.80 9.95
CA ALA A 18 8.27 7.31 11.03
C ALA A 18 8.16 8.84 10.96
N ALA A 19 9.26 9.54 10.73
CA ALA A 19 9.25 11.00 10.55
C ALA A 19 8.40 11.42 9.34
N ILE A 20 8.45 10.68 8.22
CA ILE A 20 7.58 10.92 7.05
C ILE A 20 6.11 10.70 7.43
N ARG A 21 5.77 9.59 8.11
CA ARG A 21 4.41 9.30 8.58
C ARG A 21 3.87 10.43 9.45
N ASP A 22 4.63 10.83 10.45
CA ASP A 22 4.19 11.83 11.43
C ASP A 22 4.02 13.21 10.79
N THR A 23 4.98 13.60 9.93
CA THR A 23 4.89 14.85 9.17
C THR A 23 3.69 14.83 8.22
N PHE A 24 3.45 13.72 7.53
CA PHE A 24 2.30 13.58 6.63
C PHE A 24 0.98 13.71 7.40
N ILE A 25 0.84 12.99 8.53
CA ILE A 25 -0.38 13.03 9.36
C ILE A 25 -0.63 14.46 9.86
N LYS A 26 0.40 15.10 10.42
CA LYS A 26 0.32 16.47 10.92
C LYS A 26 -0.15 17.43 9.82
N THR A 27 0.59 17.46 8.70
CA THR A 27 0.30 18.38 7.59
C THR A 27 -1.08 18.11 6.97
N ALA A 28 -1.46 16.85 6.77
CA ALA A 28 -2.77 16.51 6.22
C ALA A 28 -3.91 16.98 7.14
N THR A 29 -3.75 16.81 8.45
CA THR A 29 -4.73 17.23 9.46
C THR A 29 -4.83 18.75 9.55
N GLU A 30 -3.72 19.46 9.57
CA GLU A 30 -3.66 20.93 9.55
C GLU A 30 -4.37 21.50 8.31
N ASN A 31 -4.32 20.80 7.18
CA ASN A 31 -5.05 21.15 5.96
C ASN A 31 -6.52 20.64 5.94
N GLY A 32 -7.07 20.26 7.08
CA GLY A 32 -8.49 19.88 7.24
C GLY A 32 -8.85 18.50 6.70
N ASN A 33 -7.88 17.60 6.47
CA ASN A 33 -8.14 16.24 6.06
C ASN A 33 -8.21 15.30 7.28
N LYS A 34 -8.97 14.20 7.14
CA LYS A 34 -9.04 13.14 8.15
C LYS A 34 -8.09 12.00 7.76
N VAL A 35 -7.14 11.69 8.62
CA VAL A 35 -6.19 10.60 8.42
C VAL A 35 -6.51 9.46 9.38
N ASP A 36 -6.71 8.28 8.83
CA ASP A 36 -6.86 7.01 9.51
C ASP A 36 -5.59 6.20 9.25
N CYS A 37 -4.77 5.99 10.27
CA CYS A 37 -3.45 5.38 10.15
C CYS A 37 -3.44 3.98 10.77
N VAL A 38 -2.95 3.02 10.00
CA VAL A 38 -2.63 1.65 10.41
C VAL A 38 -1.12 1.48 10.46
N ASP A 39 -0.63 0.96 11.57
CA ASP A 39 0.76 0.52 11.73
C ASP A 39 0.79 -1.00 11.77
N LEU A 40 1.22 -1.61 10.67
CA LEU A 40 1.17 -3.06 10.50
C LEU A 40 2.01 -3.84 11.52
N TYR A 41 3.11 -3.24 12.01
CA TYR A 41 3.92 -3.87 13.05
C TYR A 41 3.29 -3.78 14.44
N LYS A 42 2.67 -2.65 14.78
CA LYS A 42 1.97 -2.49 16.06
C LYS A 42 0.71 -3.33 16.16
N GLU A 43 0.00 -3.48 15.06
CA GLU A 43 -1.20 -4.31 14.98
C GLU A 43 -0.88 -5.81 14.86
N ASN A 44 0.42 -6.17 14.73
CA ASN A 44 0.87 -7.55 14.52
C ASN A 44 0.18 -8.22 13.32
N PHE A 45 -0.01 -7.46 12.24
CA PHE A 45 -0.64 -7.95 11.03
C PHE A 45 0.03 -9.23 10.53
N ASN A 46 -0.75 -10.27 10.29
CA ASN A 46 -0.22 -11.52 9.73
C ASN A 46 -0.09 -11.41 8.20
N PRO A 47 1.14 -11.30 7.64
CA PRO A 47 1.37 -11.13 6.21
C PRO A 47 1.23 -12.41 5.39
N VAL A 48 1.10 -13.57 6.02
CA VAL A 48 1.03 -14.84 5.32
C VAL A 48 -0.32 -14.99 4.63
N PHE A 49 -0.31 -15.16 3.32
CA PHE A 49 -1.49 -15.41 2.51
C PHE A 49 -1.42 -16.83 1.90
N ALA A 50 -2.34 -17.71 2.30
CA ALA A 50 -2.44 -19.08 1.84
C ALA A 50 -3.70 -19.34 0.97
N GLY A 51 -4.28 -18.28 0.40
CA GLY A 51 -5.49 -18.40 -0.43
C GLY A 51 -6.79 -18.51 0.37
N GLU A 52 -6.72 -18.27 1.68
CA GLU A 52 -7.89 -18.28 2.57
C GLU A 52 -8.88 -17.14 2.27
N LYS A 53 -10.09 -17.30 2.76
CA LYS A 53 -11.09 -16.22 2.75
C LYS A 53 -10.60 -15.08 3.65
N PRO A 54 -10.95 -13.81 3.31
CA PRO A 54 -10.60 -12.67 4.14
C PRO A 54 -11.08 -12.85 5.57
N ASP A 55 -10.18 -12.69 6.52
CA ASP A 55 -10.48 -12.63 7.95
C ASP A 55 -11.05 -11.25 8.35
N ASN A 56 -11.41 -11.10 9.63
CA ASN A 56 -12.02 -9.86 10.13
C ASN A 56 -11.07 -8.65 10.01
N GLU A 57 -9.77 -8.85 10.16
CA GLU A 57 -8.77 -7.79 10.04
C GLU A 57 -8.68 -7.29 8.60
N VAL A 58 -8.62 -8.20 7.64
CA VAL A 58 -8.65 -7.88 6.21
C VAL A 58 -9.94 -7.17 5.82
N LEU A 59 -11.09 -7.63 6.34
CA LEU A 59 -12.38 -7.00 6.07
C LEU A 59 -12.47 -5.59 6.66
N ASP A 60 -11.92 -5.35 7.86
CA ASP A 60 -11.83 -4.02 8.45
C ASP A 60 -10.98 -3.08 7.58
N HIS A 61 -9.78 -3.51 7.18
CA HIS A 61 -8.92 -2.71 6.29
C HIS A 61 -9.61 -2.39 4.96
N ARG A 62 -10.33 -3.34 4.37
CA ARG A 62 -11.12 -3.09 3.15
C ARG A 62 -12.19 -2.03 3.36
N LYS A 63 -12.94 -2.10 4.47
CA LYS A 63 -13.95 -1.11 4.84
C LYS A 63 -13.34 0.28 5.05
N ARG A 64 -12.16 0.36 5.67
CA ARG A 64 -11.41 1.62 5.85
C ARG A 64 -10.98 2.20 4.50
N ILE A 65 -10.52 1.35 3.57
CA ILE A 65 -10.22 1.74 2.19
C ILE A 65 -11.49 2.24 1.48
N GLU A 66 -12.60 1.54 1.56
CA GLU A 66 -13.88 1.95 0.95
C GLU A 66 -14.32 3.34 1.41
N ASN A 67 -14.13 3.64 2.68
CA ASN A 67 -14.48 4.91 3.31
C ASN A 67 -13.46 6.04 3.06
N SER A 68 -12.35 5.78 2.39
CA SER A 68 -11.29 6.75 2.10
C SER A 68 -11.33 7.25 0.66
N ASP A 69 -10.82 8.46 0.42
CA ASP A 69 -10.58 9.02 -0.92
C ASP A 69 -9.18 8.69 -1.43
N THR A 70 -8.24 8.53 -0.50
CA THR A 70 -6.83 8.33 -0.81
C THR A 70 -6.24 7.25 0.08
N ILE A 71 -5.46 6.36 -0.54
CA ILE A 71 -4.65 5.35 0.17
C ILE A 71 -3.21 5.83 0.15
N VAL A 72 -2.56 5.82 1.31
CA VAL A 72 -1.15 6.20 1.45
C VAL A 72 -0.37 5.01 2.00
N LEU A 73 0.72 4.65 1.33
CA LEU A 73 1.64 3.62 1.81
C LEU A 73 2.97 4.29 2.16
N ILE A 74 3.52 4.00 3.35
CA ILE A 74 4.83 4.49 3.79
C ILE A 74 5.66 3.32 4.25
N ALA A 75 6.78 3.06 3.56
CA ALA A 75 7.68 1.95 3.87
C ALA A 75 9.09 2.15 3.28
N PRO A 76 10.11 1.49 3.81
CA PRO A 76 11.42 1.41 3.18
C PRO A 76 11.40 0.42 2.02
N ILE A 77 12.41 0.50 1.17
CA ILE A 77 12.75 -0.56 0.22
C ILE A 77 13.95 -1.32 0.78
N TRP A 78 13.74 -2.58 1.13
CA TRP A 78 14.76 -3.53 1.57
C TRP A 78 14.93 -4.60 0.49
N ASN A 79 16.18 -4.89 0.12
CA ASN A 79 16.47 -5.91 -0.89
C ASN A 79 15.60 -5.77 -2.15
N PHE A 80 15.44 -4.54 -2.65
CA PHE A 80 14.64 -4.18 -3.84
C PHE A 80 13.12 -4.39 -3.72
N ARG A 81 12.59 -4.64 -2.52
CA ARG A 81 11.16 -4.87 -2.23
C ARG A 81 10.72 -4.09 -1.00
N MET A 82 9.41 -3.92 -0.86
CA MET A 82 8.85 -3.43 0.38
C MET A 82 9.02 -4.50 1.50
N PRO A 83 8.90 -4.13 2.78
CA PRO A 83 8.91 -5.09 3.88
C PRO A 83 7.86 -6.18 3.67
N ALA A 84 8.18 -7.42 4.04
CA ALA A 84 7.30 -8.57 3.86
C ALA A 84 5.89 -8.36 4.46
N ILE A 85 5.80 -7.64 5.58
CA ILE A 85 4.51 -7.35 6.21
C ILE A 85 3.63 -6.48 5.31
N LEU A 86 4.19 -5.51 4.58
CA LEU A 86 3.43 -4.66 3.66
C LEU A 86 3.12 -5.38 2.35
N GLU A 87 4.05 -6.20 1.83
CA GLU A 87 3.79 -7.03 0.65
C GLU A 87 2.64 -8.02 0.94
N GLY A 88 2.67 -8.70 2.10
CA GLY A 88 1.59 -9.59 2.51
C GLY A 88 0.28 -8.85 2.78
N TRP A 89 0.33 -7.61 3.29
CA TRP A 89 -0.86 -6.76 3.39
C TRP A 89 -1.47 -6.47 2.01
N ILE A 90 -0.65 -6.15 1.02
CA ILE A 90 -1.09 -5.94 -0.36
C ILE A 90 -1.74 -7.21 -0.91
N ASP A 91 -1.09 -8.37 -0.74
CA ASP A 91 -1.58 -9.65 -1.24
C ASP A 91 -2.92 -10.06 -0.61
N LYS A 92 -3.11 -9.84 0.70
CA LYS A 92 -4.33 -10.21 1.42
C LYS A 92 -5.46 -9.18 1.23
N VAL A 93 -5.15 -7.90 1.43
CA VAL A 93 -6.18 -6.84 1.43
C VAL A 93 -6.59 -6.46 0.02
N LEU A 94 -5.63 -6.29 -0.90
CA LEU A 94 -5.90 -5.91 -2.28
C LEU A 94 -6.09 -7.11 -3.23
N ALA A 95 -6.46 -8.26 -2.67
CA ALA A 95 -6.73 -9.48 -3.43
C ALA A 95 -7.98 -9.38 -4.31
N PRO A 96 -8.02 -10.14 -5.42
CA PRO A 96 -9.25 -10.31 -6.18
C PRO A 96 -10.29 -11.14 -5.38
N PRO A 97 -11.58 -11.02 -5.70
CA PRO A 97 -12.18 -10.13 -6.70
C PRO A 97 -12.44 -8.71 -6.18
N TRP A 98 -12.06 -8.41 -4.92
CA TRP A 98 -12.44 -7.15 -4.26
C TRP A 98 -11.70 -5.93 -4.85
N ALA A 99 -10.36 -5.92 -4.85
CA ALA A 99 -9.60 -4.77 -5.34
C ALA A 99 -9.56 -4.70 -6.87
N PHE A 100 -9.59 -5.85 -7.53
CA PHE A 100 -9.60 -5.98 -8.99
C PHE A 100 -10.27 -7.31 -9.39
N SER A 101 -10.69 -7.37 -10.66
CA SER A 101 -11.26 -8.58 -11.26
C SER A 101 -10.62 -8.83 -12.61
N PHE A 102 -10.77 -10.05 -13.12
CA PHE A 102 -10.29 -10.39 -14.46
C PHE A 102 -11.46 -10.38 -15.45
N LYS A 103 -11.36 -9.58 -16.51
CA LYS A 103 -12.28 -9.64 -17.64
C LYS A 103 -11.70 -10.53 -18.73
N LYS A 104 -12.53 -11.44 -19.24
CA LYS A 104 -12.18 -12.32 -20.35
C LYS A 104 -11.90 -11.47 -21.60
N LEU A 105 -10.80 -11.75 -22.29
CA LEU A 105 -10.45 -11.11 -23.54
C LEU A 105 -10.68 -12.07 -24.72
N PHE A 106 -10.00 -13.21 -24.71
CA PHE A 106 -10.12 -14.26 -25.73
C PHE A 106 -9.68 -15.61 -25.16
N GLY A 107 -10.45 -16.68 -25.40
CA GLY A 107 -10.18 -18.01 -24.86
C GLY A 107 -10.03 -18.01 -23.34
N ASN A 108 -8.89 -18.45 -22.83
CA ASN A 108 -8.54 -18.46 -21.41
C ASN A 108 -7.76 -17.21 -20.94
N TYR A 109 -7.53 -16.23 -21.83
CA TYR A 109 -6.82 -15.02 -21.50
C TYR A 109 -7.76 -13.97 -20.92
N GLY A 110 -7.35 -13.33 -19.82
CA GLY A 110 -8.05 -12.22 -19.20
C GLY A 110 -7.08 -11.08 -18.86
N TYR A 111 -7.60 -9.88 -18.69
CA TYR A 111 -6.86 -8.73 -18.22
C TYR A 111 -7.46 -8.22 -16.90
N PRO A 112 -6.63 -7.73 -15.98
CA PRO A 112 -7.11 -7.20 -14.71
C PRO A 112 -7.80 -5.84 -14.90
N VAL A 113 -8.93 -5.67 -14.23
CA VAL A 113 -9.70 -4.42 -14.16
C VAL A 113 -9.83 -4.02 -12.70
N GLY A 114 -9.34 -2.82 -12.36
CA GLY A 114 -9.43 -2.29 -11.00
C GLY A 114 -10.86 -1.99 -10.58
N ASN A 115 -11.20 -2.35 -9.34
CA ASN A 115 -12.51 -2.12 -8.74
C ASN A 115 -12.52 -0.91 -7.80
N LEU A 116 -11.34 -0.38 -7.39
CA LEU A 116 -11.18 0.77 -6.49
C LEU A 116 -11.22 2.11 -7.27
N LYS A 117 -12.20 2.26 -8.16
CA LYS A 117 -12.34 3.44 -9.02
C LYS A 117 -12.55 4.72 -8.21
N GLY A 118 -11.94 5.81 -8.67
CA GLY A 118 -12.05 7.14 -8.05
C GLY A 118 -11.13 7.35 -6.84
N LYS A 119 -10.43 6.31 -6.36
CA LYS A 119 -9.46 6.43 -5.26
C LYS A 119 -8.09 6.85 -5.79
N LYS A 120 -7.37 7.64 -4.99
CA LYS A 120 -5.98 8.00 -5.24
C LYS A 120 -5.05 7.12 -4.42
N ALA A 121 -3.86 6.85 -4.95
CA ALA A 121 -2.79 6.17 -4.22
C ALA A 121 -1.55 7.05 -4.18
N ILE A 122 -0.91 7.14 -3.01
CA ILE A 122 0.38 7.81 -2.79
C ILE A 122 1.29 6.81 -2.09
N VAL A 123 2.52 6.68 -2.58
CA VAL A 123 3.50 5.78 -1.98
C VAL A 123 4.78 6.55 -1.66
N PHE A 124 5.17 6.54 -0.39
CA PHE A 124 6.44 7.04 0.07
C PHE A 124 7.38 5.88 0.33
N CYS A 125 8.48 5.83 -0.42
CA CYS A 125 9.50 4.82 -0.26
C CYS A 125 10.85 5.45 0.06
N THR A 126 11.52 4.95 1.09
CA THR A 126 12.91 5.32 1.42
C THR A 126 13.88 4.25 0.95
N TYR A 127 15.07 4.66 0.57
CA TYR A 127 16.12 3.78 0.05
C TYR A 127 17.43 4.05 0.78
N GLY A 128 18.14 3.01 1.12
CA GLY A 128 19.49 3.09 1.73
C GLY A 128 20.65 3.18 0.75
N SER A 129 20.39 3.23 -0.58
CA SER A 129 21.45 3.20 -1.59
C SER A 129 21.69 4.54 -2.28
N THR A 130 22.89 4.71 -2.86
CA THR A 130 23.26 5.88 -3.64
C THR A 130 22.48 5.99 -4.95
N ILE A 131 22.37 7.22 -5.48
CA ILE A 131 21.58 7.56 -6.69
C ILE A 131 21.91 6.71 -7.92
N CYS A 132 23.18 6.29 -8.09
CA CYS A 132 23.61 5.48 -9.24
C CYS A 132 22.96 4.08 -9.26
N TYR A 133 22.83 3.46 -8.11
CA TYR A 133 22.19 2.15 -7.96
C TYR A 133 20.66 2.25 -8.20
N LYS A 134 20.07 3.36 -7.78
CA LYS A 134 18.66 3.69 -7.94
C LYS A 134 18.22 3.75 -9.41
N ASN A 135 19.04 4.35 -10.28
CA ASN A 135 18.67 4.52 -11.69
C ASN A 135 18.75 3.22 -12.50
N TYR A 136 19.61 2.29 -12.15
CA TYR A 136 19.82 1.07 -12.94
C TYR A 136 18.84 -0.05 -12.53
N LEU A 137 18.66 -0.29 -11.24
CA LEU A 137 17.83 -1.41 -10.74
C LEU A 137 16.38 -1.03 -10.43
N PHE A 138 16.14 0.19 -9.92
CA PHE A 138 14.80 0.62 -9.51
C PHE A 138 13.93 1.20 -10.63
N LYS A 139 14.53 1.57 -11.78
CA LYS A 139 13.75 1.99 -12.95
C LYS A 139 12.80 0.89 -13.43
N TYR A 140 13.15 -0.36 -13.21
CA TYR A 140 12.31 -1.53 -13.53
C TYR A 140 11.30 -1.86 -12.43
N ALA A 141 11.68 -1.82 -11.15
CA ALA A 141 10.79 -2.15 -10.04
C ALA A 141 9.69 -1.08 -9.85
N ASN A 142 10.06 0.19 -9.77
CA ASN A 142 9.10 1.29 -9.60
C ASN A 142 8.14 1.45 -10.78
N LYS A 143 8.58 1.18 -12.01
CA LYS A 143 7.71 1.24 -13.19
C LYS A 143 6.64 0.15 -13.19
N LYS A 144 6.89 -0.99 -12.53
CA LYS A 144 5.92 -2.07 -12.38
C LYS A 144 4.94 -1.82 -11.22
N ILE A 145 5.42 -1.30 -10.09
CA ILE A 145 4.58 -1.05 -8.90
C ILE A 145 3.61 0.12 -9.16
N THR A 146 4.10 1.25 -9.66
CA THR A 146 3.26 2.43 -9.93
C THR A 146 2.27 2.28 -11.07
N LYS A 147 2.51 1.37 -12.01
CA LYS A 147 1.58 1.14 -13.14
C LYS A 147 0.55 0.03 -12.92
N ARG A 148 0.71 -0.81 -11.88
CA ARG A 148 -0.21 -1.93 -11.61
C ARG A 148 -1.22 -1.68 -10.49
N CYS A 149 -1.06 -0.61 -9.72
CA CYS A 149 -1.93 -0.31 -8.56
C CYS A 149 -2.96 0.80 -8.83
N ILE A 150 -3.13 1.22 -10.09
CA ILE A 150 -4.16 2.24 -10.44
C ILE A 150 -5.12 1.68 -11.47
#